data_a098385e5ba47ef89cb8181665405c9a
#
_entry.id   a098385e5ba47ef89cb8181665405c9a
#
_cell.length_a   1.000
_cell.length_b   1.000
_cell.length_c   1.000
_cell.angle_alpha   90.00
_cell.angle_beta   90.00
_cell.angle_gamma   90.00
#
_symmetry.space_group_name_H-M   'P 1'
#
loop_
_entity.id
_entity.type
_entity.pdbx_description
1 polymer ?
#
loop_
_entity_poly.entity_id
_entity_poly.type
_entity_poly.pdbx_seq_one_letter_code
_entity_poly.pdbx_strand_id
1 'polypeptide(L)'
;YEISLGLVGSEMCIRDSDTVVDASGYAKPAIFIDVEGDEWEETIDRSKTLVKECELSSEEIVKKIADAGIVGLGGACFPTQVKLCPPPSFKAECVIINAVECEPYLTADHQLMLEHAEEVMVGVSILMKAVKVNKAFIGIENNKPDAIELMTKVASSYAGIEVVPLKVKYPQGGEKQLIDAITKRQVASGALPISTGAVVQNVGTAFAVYEAVQKNKPLFERVITVTGKSVTKPSNFLARIGTPMKQLIDACGGLPEDTGKVIGGGPMMGKALVNIEVPTAKGSSGILIMNQKEAKRGEAQT
;
A
#
# COMPACT_ATOMS: atom_id res chain seq x y z
N TYR A 1 0.25 -22.90 5.46
CA TYR A 1 0.78 -21.53 5.64
C TYR A 1 0.98 -21.34 7.13
N GLU A 2 2.20 -21.41 7.60
CA GLU A 2 2.54 -20.90 8.92
C GLU A 2 2.27 -19.40 8.90
N ILE A 3 1.35 -18.94 9.71
CA ILE A 3 1.21 -17.53 10.03
C ILE A 3 2.41 -17.23 10.91
N SER A 4 3.51 -16.81 10.31
CA SER A 4 4.59 -16.13 11.00
C SER A 4 4.05 -14.78 11.43
N LEU A 5 3.41 -14.79 12.57
CA LEU A 5 2.98 -13.60 13.27
C LEU A 5 4.25 -13.03 13.92
N GLY A 6 4.90 -12.12 13.22
CA GLY A 6 5.77 -11.14 13.88
C GLY A 6 4.87 -10.24 14.72
N LEU A 7 4.36 -10.78 15.82
CA LEU A 7 3.33 -10.15 16.61
C LEU A 7 4.00 -9.29 17.66
N VAL A 8 3.67 -8.05 17.54
CA VAL A 8 4.04 -6.94 18.39
C VAL A 8 3.12 -6.91 19.60
N GLY A 9 3.68 -7.06 20.77
CA GLY A 9 2.97 -6.99 22.05
C GLY A 9 3.39 -8.10 22.99
N SER A 10 3.68 -7.73 24.23
CA SER A 10 4.21 -8.64 25.27
C SER A 10 3.22 -9.69 25.73
N GLU A 11 1.94 -9.48 25.51
CA GLU A 11 0.90 -10.46 25.82
C GLU A 11 -0.19 -10.41 24.77
N MET A 12 -0.15 -11.37 23.86
CA MET A 12 -1.24 -11.60 22.92
C MET A 12 -1.96 -12.88 23.30
N CYS A 13 -3.22 -12.73 23.63
CA CYS A 13 -4.11 -13.86 23.73
C CYS A 13 -4.78 -14.08 22.38
N ILE A 14 -4.50 -15.21 21.73
CA ILE A 14 -5.38 -15.70 20.68
C ILE A 14 -6.69 -16.07 21.38
N ARG A 15 -7.71 -15.22 21.18
CA ARG A 15 -9.01 -15.41 21.79
C ARG A 15 -9.79 -16.54 21.13
N ASP A 16 -9.80 -16.55 19.79
CA ASP A 16 -10.57 -17.52 19.02
C ASP A 16 -10.11 -17.56 17.55
N SER A 17 -10.52 -18.61 16.84
CA SER A 17 -10.46 -18.72 15.39
C SER A 17 -11.86 -18.94 14.86
N ASP A 18 -12.37 -17.99 14.07
CA ASP A 18 -13.69 -18.05 13.47
C ASP A 18 -13.66 -17.42 12.08
N THR A 19 -14.80 -17.29 11.45
CA THR A 19 -14.93 -16.62 10.16
C THR A 19 -15.37 -15.18 10.36
N VAL A 20 -14.71 -14.26 9.65
CA VAL A 20 -15.07 -12.85 9.59
C VAL A 20 -15.45 -12.46 8.17
N VAL A 21 -16.51 -11.67 8.04
CA VAL A 21 -16.84 -11.04 6.76
C VAL A 21 -15.83 -9.91 6.53
N ASP A 22 -15.03 -10.04 5.49
CA ASP A 22 -14.08 -8.98 5.08
C ASP A 22 -14.77 -7.89 4.23
N ALA A 23 -14.02 -6.87 3.83
CA ALA A 23 -14.52 -5.79 2.98
C ALA A 23 -15.02 -6.26 1.60
N SER A 24 -14.76 -7.51 1.20
CA SER A 24 -15.31 -8.10 -0.01
C SER A 24 -16.74 -8.63 0.13
N GLY A 25 -17.25 -8.69 1.37
CA GLY A 25 -18.56 -9.24 1.70
C GLY A 25 -18.60 -10.75 1.84
N TYR A 26 -17.44 -11.43 1.80
CA TYR A 26 -17.33 -12.88 1.97
C TYR A 26 -16.73 -13.25 3.32
N ALA A 27 -17.26 -14.30 3.94
CA ALA A 27 -16.70 -14.87 5.16
C ALA A 27 -15.34 -15.54 4.85
N LYS A 28 -14.34 -15.24 5.67
CA LYS A 28 -12.98 -15.81 5.58
C LYS A 28 -12.52 -16.24 6.95
N PRO A 29 -11.72 -17.32 7.05
CA PRO A 29 -11.08 -17.68 8.30
C PRO A 29 -10.27 -16.51 8.84
N ALA A 30 -10.41 -16.23 10.13
CA ALA A 30 -9.71 -15.19 10.83
C ALA A 30 -9.28 -15.66 12.22
N ILE A 31 -8.23 -15.04 12.73
CA ILE A 31 -7.76 -15.23 14.12
C ILE A 31 -8.07 -13.93 14.85
N PHE A 32 -8.80 -14.05 15.97
CA PHE A 32 -9.07 -12.93 16.85
C PHE A 32 -7.94 -12.82 17.87
N ILE A 33 -7.35 -11.65 17.95
CA ILE A 33 -6.23 -11.37 18.84
C ILE A 33 -6.62 -10.18 19.71
N ASP A 34 -6.64 -10.38 21.01
CA ASP A 34 -6.74 -9.29 21.96
C ASP A 34 -5.32 -8.77 22.23
N VAL A 35 -5.10 -7.49 21.95
CA VAL A 35 -3.81 -6.84 22.13
C VAL A 35 -3.84 -6.03 23.41
N GLU A 36 -2.95 -6.36 24.36
CA GLU A 36 -2.77 -5.61 25.59
C GLU A 36 -1.45 -4.82 25.53
N GLY A 37 -1.52 -3.55 25.94
CA GLY A 37 -0.35 -2.68 25.94
C GLY A 37 0.11 -2.21 24.57
N ASP A 38 1.31 -1.63 24.51
CA ASP A 38 1.97 -1.14 23.28
C ASP A 38 3.47 -1.51 23.29
N GLU A 39 3.79 -2.67 23.80
CA GLU A 39 5.14 -3.20 23.79
C GLU A 39 5.43 -3.88 22.45
N TRP A 40 6.63 -3.70 21.95
CA TRP A 40 7.06 -4.23 20.66
C TRP A 40 8.18 -5.25 20.89
N GLU A 41 8.34 -6.18 19.97
CA GLU A 41 9.50 -7.06 19.99
C GLU A 41 10.80 -6.23 20.00
N GLU A 42 11.75 -6.62 20.86
CA GLU A 42 13.04 -5.93 21.03
C GLU A 42 13.86 -5.86 19.73
N THR A 43 13.62 -6.79 18.82
CA THR A 43 14.30 -6.86 17.52
C THR A 43 13.86 -5.78 16.54
N ILE A 44 12.74 -5.10 16.80
CA ILE A 44 12.21 -4.05 15.92
C ILE A 44 12.83 -2.71 16.30
N ASP A 45 13.52 -2.09 15.34
CA ASP A 45 14.07 -0.74 15.53
C ASP A 45 12.98 0.32 15.40
N ARG A 46 12.55 0.88 16.52
CA ARG A 46 11.57 1.99 16.61
C ARG A 46 12.20 3.38 16.48
N SER A 47 13.52 3.48 16.35
CA SER A 47 14.19 4.77 16.23
C SER A 47 13.79 5.49 14.93
N LYS A 48 13.81 6.82 14.96
CA LYS A 48 13.60 7.65 13.78
C LYS A 48 14.86 7.79 12.92
N THR A 49 15.95 7.12 13.28
CA THR A 49 17.21 7.20 12.54
C THR A 49 17.06 6.51 11.19
N LEU A 50 17.32 7.23 10.11
CA LEU A 50 17.32 6.68 8.77
C LEU A 50 18.52 5.77 8.56
N VAL A 51 18.29 4.51 8.20
CA VAL A 51 19.34 3.53 7.85
C VAL A 51 19.39 3.42 6.34
N LYS A 52 20.40 4.06 5.71
CA LYS A 52 20.50 4.13 4.24
C LYS A 52 21.10 2.89 3.62
N GLU A 53 22.18 2.37 4.21
CA GLU A 53 22.94 1.28 3.63
C GLU A 53 22.29 -0.07 3.92
N CYS A 54 22.12 -0.89 2.89
CA CYS A 54 21.65 -2.26 3.00
C CYS A 54 22.79 -3.21 2.62
N GLU A 55 23.31 -3.95 3.61
CA GLU A 55 24.40 -4.89 3.41
C GLU A 55 23.94 -6.27 2.91
N LEU A 56 22.65 -6.57 3.07
CA LEU A 56 22.07 -7.87 2.69
C LEU A 56 22.23 -8.18 1.19
N SER A 57 22.44 -9.43 0.88
CA SER A 57 22.39 -9.94 -0.50
C SER A 57 20.96 -9.88 -1.08
N SER A 58 20.83 -10.04 -2.38
CA SER A 58 19.52 -10.08 -3.06
C SER A 58 18.64 -11.21 -2.48
N GLU A 59 19.19 -12.35 -2.23
CA GLU A 59 18.51 -13.53 -1.71
C GLU A 59 18.04 -13.32 -0.26
N GLU A 60 18.88 -12.70 0.58
CA GLU A 60 18.53 -12.34 1.95
C GLU A 60 17.45 -11.26 2.01
N ILE A 61 17.49 -10.27 1.11
CA ILE A 61 16.44 -9.25 0.99
C ILE A 61 15.10 -9.91 0.66
N VAL A 62 15.05 -10.78 -0.35
CA VAL A 62 13.82 -11.47 -0.76
C VAL A 62 13.27 -12.32 0.37
N LYS A 63 14.15 -13.05 1.07
CA LYS A 63 13.77 -13.84 2.24
C LYS A 63 13.16 -12.96 3.34
N LYS A 64 13.83 -11.87 3.68
CA LYS A 64 13.36 -10.94 4.74
C LYS A 64 12.02 -10.29 4.39
N ILE A 65 11.81 -9.93 3.11
CA ILE A 65 10.53 -9.44 2.60
C ILE A 65 9.42 -10.50 2.73
N ALA A 66 9.74 -11.76 2.45
CA ALA A 66 8.79 -12.88 2.61
C ALA A 66 8.44 -13.11 4.08
N ASP A 67 9.45 -13.20 4.95
CA ASP A 67 9.27 -13.43 6.39
C ASP A 67 8.49 -12.28 7.07
N ALA A 68 8.70 -11.04 6.64
CA ALA A 68 7.96 -9.87 7.10
C ALA A 68 6.53 -9.75 6.52
N GLY A 69 6.11 -10.69 5.66
CA GLY A 69 4.77 -10.72 5.08
C GLY A 69 4.43 -9.54 4.18
N ILE A 70 5.43 -8.97 3.48
CA ILE A 70 5.23 -7.82 2.60
C ILE A 70 4.45 -8.21 1.35
N VAL A 71 3.37 -7.48 1.09
CA VAL A 71 2.51 -7.64 -0.08
C VAL A 71 2.36 -6.31 -0.82
N GLY A 72 1.85 -6.36 -2.04
CA GLY A 72 1.51 -5.16 -2.79
C GLY A 72 0.40 -4.35 -2.11
N LEU A 73 0.70 -3.13 -1.68
CA LEU A 73 -0.22 -2.25 -0.96
C LEU A 73 -1.12 -1.40 -1.88
N GLY A 74 -0.99 -1.56 -3.19
CA GLY A 74 -1.87 -0.91 -4.18
C GLY A 74 -3.25 -1.59 -4.37
N GLY A 75 -3.65 -2.47 -3.47
CA GLY A 75 -4.99 -3.10 -3.42
C GLY A 75 -5.03 -4.60 -3.71
N ALA A 76 -4.19 -5.11 -4.62
CA ALA A 76 -4.23 -6.52 -5.04
C ALA A 76 -3.60 -7.51 -4.03
N CYS A 77 -2.84 -7.03 -3.05
CA CYS A 77 -2.13 -7.86 -2.04
C CYS A 77 -1.27 -8.98 -2.64
N PHE A 78 -0.75 -8.81 -3.84
CA PHE A 78 0.11 -9.82 -4.44
C PHE A 78 1.44 -9.90 -3.66
N PRO A 79 1.93 -11.11 -3.32
CA PRO A 79 3.15 -11.26 -2.53
C PRO A 79 4.36 -10.61 -3.20
N THR A 80 5.02 -9.68 -2.49
CA THR A 80 6.12 -8.89 -3.06
C THR A 80 7.31 -9.75 -3.45
N GLN A 81 7.67 -10.76 -2.63
CA GLN A 81 8.79 -11.67 -2.92
C GLN A 81 8.61 -12.41 -4.26
N VAL A 82 7.37 -12.71 -4.66
CA VAL A 82 7.12 -13.40 -5.95
C VAL A 82 7.46 -12.49 -7.13
N LYS A 83 7.14 -11.19 -7.04
CA LYS A 83 7.51 -10.20 -8.07
C LYS A 83 9.03 -9.99 -8.16
N LEU A 84 9.75 -10.19 -7.05
CA LEU A 84 11.20 -10.02 -6.98
C LEU A 84 11.97 -11.27 -7.46
N CYS A 85 11.28 -12.38 -7.70
CA CYS A 85 11.83 -13.63 -8.24
C CYS A 85 11.24 -13.88 -9.65
N PRO A 86 11.64 -13.13 -10.67
CA PRO A 86 11.13 -13.35 -12.02
C PRO A 86 11.44 -14.76 -12.52
N PRO A 87 10.56 -15.36 -13.36
CA PRO A 87 10.84 -16.63 -14.00
C PRO A 87 12.16 -16.58 -14.79
N PRO A 88 12.93 -17.69 -14.90
CA PRO A 88 14.25 -17.71 -15.54
C PRO A 88 14.28 -17.20 -16.98
N SER A 89 13.13 -17.23 -17.68
CA SER A 89 13.00 -16.73 -19.06
C SER A 89 12.93 -15.20 -19.15
N PHE A 90 12.79 -14.49 -18.03
CA PHE A 90 12.69 -13.03 -18.00
C PHE A 90 13.79 -12.42 -17.15
N LYS A 91 14.24 -11.23 -17.56
CA LYS A 91 15.21 -10.44 -16.83
C LYS A 91 14.60 -9.09 -16.47
N ALA A 92 14.74 -8.67 -15.21
CA ALA A 92 14.42 -7.33 -14.82
C ALA A 92 15.43 -6.34 -15.41
N GLU A 93 14.96 -5.20 -15.89
CA GLU A 93 15.77 -4.09 -16.40
C GLU A 93 15.59 -2.82 -15.54
N CYS A 94 14.40 -2.66 -14.94
CA CYS A 94 14.10 -1.54 -14.05
C CYS A 94 13.03 -1.90 -13.02
N VAL A 95 13.02 -1.12 -11.93
CA VAL A 95 11.91 -1.07 -10.97
C VAL A 95 11.03 0.13 -11.33
N ILE A 96 9.71 -0.02 -11.25
CA ILE A 96 8.76 1.09 -11.35
C ILE A 96 7.98 1.18 -10.06
N ILE A 97 8.05 2.33 -9.41
CA ILE A 97 7.26 2.63 -8.23
C ILE A 97 5.99 3.36 -8.65
N ASN A 98 4.88 2.71 -8.37
CA ASN A 98 3.55 3.26 -8.56
C ASN A 98 3.20 4.17 -7.36
N ALA A 99 3.38 5.46 -7.55
CA ALA A 99 3.00 6.52 -6.62
C ALA A 99 1.91 7.43 -7.23
N VAL A 100 1.14 6.86 -8.14
CA VAL A 100 0.11 7.57 -8.92
C VAL A 100 -1.09 7.92 -8.06
N GLU A 101 -1.60 6.96 -7.27
CA GLU A 101 -2.81 7.10 -6.45
C GLU A 101 -3.97 7.73 -7.25
N CYS A 102 -4.37 7.03 -8.35
CA CYS A 102 -5.39 7.53 -9.26
C CYS A 102 -6.84 7.37 -8.76
N GLU A 103 -7.06 6.65 -7.66
CA GLU A 103 -8.38 6.56 -7.02
C GLU A 103 -8.80 7.91 -6.44
N PRO A 104 -9.92 8.51 -6.87
CA PRO A 104 -10.41 9.74 -6.28
C PRO A 104 -10.63 9.61 -4.77
N TYR A 105 -10.46 10.70 -4.05
CA TYR A 105 -10.58 10.82 -2.60
C TYR A 105 -9.45 10.20 -1.76
N LEU A 106 -8.69 9.25 -2.26
CA LEU A 106 -7.59 8.63 -1.51
C LEU A 106 -6.35 9.53 -1.51
N THR A 107 -5.68 9.61 -0.37
CA THR A 107 -4.49 10.44 -0.13
C THR A 107 -3.42 9.75 0.73
N ALA A 108 -3.55 8.43 0.94
CA ALA A 108 -2.64 7.66 1.77
C ALA A 108 -1.22 7.62 1.19
N ASP A 109 -1.09 7.35 -0.12
CA ASP A 109 0.22 7.30 -0.80
C ASP A 109 0.82 8.70 -0.96
N HIS A 110 -0.02 9.74 -1.21
CA HIS A 110 0.41 11.13 -1.25
C HIS A 110 1.02 11.56 0.08
N GLN A 111 0.30 11.35 1.19
CA GLN A 111 0.78 11.72 2.52
C GLN A 111 2.05 10.95 2.90
N LEU A 112 2.12 9.66 2.56
CA LEU A 112 3.30 8.84 2.78
C LEU A 112 4.54 9.41 2.09
N MET A 113 4.41 9.87 0.84
CA MET A 113 5.52 10.51 0.13
C MET A 113 6.00 11.79 0.79
N LEU A 114 5.07 12.58 1.36
CA LEU A 114 5.42 13.83 2.03
C LEU A 114 6.11 13.61 3.38
N GLU A 115 5.71 12.59 4.12
CA GLU A 115 6.22 12.35 5.47
C GLU A 115 7.45 11.43 5.51
N HIS A 116 7.59 10.50 4.52
CA HIS A 116 8.58 9.42 4.51
C HIS A 116 9.36 9.32 3.19
N ALA A 117 9.66 10.47 2.58
CA ALA A 117 10.35 10.51 1.28
C ALA A 117 11.70 9.77 1.28
N GLU A 118 12.52 9.95 2.31
CA GLU A 118 13.84 9.32 2.42
C GLU A 118 13.74 7.81 2.62
N GLU A 119 12.84 7.36 3.49
CA GLU A 119 12.60 5.94 3.75
C GLU A 119 12.08 5.22 2.48
N VAL A 120 11.19 5.88 1.73
CA VAL A 120 10.72 5.38 0.43
C VAL A 120 11.89 5.21 -0.53
N MET A 121 12.80 6.20 -0.64
CA MET A 121 13.96 6.10 -1.54
C MET A 121 14.91 4.96 -1.15
N VAL A 122 15.14 4.74 0.14
CA VAL A 122 15.91 3.58 0.60
C VAL A 122 15.18 2.28 0.23
N GLY A 123 13.87 2.21 0.44
CA GLY A 123 13.06 1.06 0.03
C GLY A 123 13.16 0.77 -1.47
N VAL A 124 13.15 1.81 -2.31
CA VAL A 124 13.35 1.68 -3.76
C VAL A 124 14.76 1.14 -4.07
N SER A 125 15.78 1.65 -3.41
CA SER A 125 17.16 1.16 -3.57
C SER A 125 17.30 -0.32 -3.17
N ILE A 126 16.63 -0.74 -2.10
CA ILE A 126 16.57 -2.15 -1.67
C ILE A 126 15.88 -3.02 -2.72
N LEU A 127 14.76 -2.54 -3.29
CA LEU A 127 14.05 -3.24 -4.36
C LEU A 127 14.92 -3.38 -5.62
N MET A 128 15.66 -2.32 -6.01
CA MET A 128 16.63 -2.37 -7.12
C MET A 128 17.70 -3.42 -6.87
N LYS A 129 18.26 -3.47 -5.65
CA LYS A 129 19.26 -4.47 -5.24
C LYS A 129 18.70 -5.87 -5.28
N ALA A 130 17.46 -6.08 -4.82
CA ALA A 130 16.80 -7.39 -4.81
C ALA A 130 16.65 -7.97 -6.22
N VAL A 131 16.31 -7.16 -7.23
CA VAL A 131 16.16 -7.62 -8.62
C VAL A 131 17.41 -7.38 -9.48
N LYS A 132 18.50 -6.91 -8.88
CA LYS A 132 19.84 -6.70 -9.52
C LYS A 132 19.77 -5.73 -10.71
N VAL A 133 19.07 -4.60 -10.54
CA VAL A 133 18.97 -3.53 -11.54
C VAL A 133 19.54 -2.22 -11.00
N ASN A 134 19.94 -1.32 -11.91
CA ASN A 134 20.54 -0.03 -11.57
C ASN A 134 19.62 1.16 -11.93
N LYS A 135 18.36 0.90 -12.25
CA LYS A 135 17.41 1.92 -12.65
C LYS A 135 16.04 1.72 -12.02
N ALA A 136 15.49 2.82 -11.49
CA ALA A 136 14.12 2.86 -11.01
C ALA A 136 13.42 4.14 -11.44
N PHE A 137 12.11 4.06 -11.62
CA PHE A 137 11.23 5.18 -11.92
C PHE A 137 10.14 5.29 -10.86
N ILE A 138 9.83 6.50 -10.42
CA ILE A 138 8.71 6.77 -9.51
C ILE A 138 7.68 7.59 -10.28
N GLY A 139 6.54 6.97 -10.63
CA GLY A 139 5.46 7.64 -11.34
C GLY A 139 4.51 8.34 -10.37
N ILE A 140 4.35 9.67 -10.52
CA ILE A 140 3.48 10.50 -9.69
C ILE A 140 2.59 11.34 -10.60
N GLU A 141 1.27 11.45 -10.31
CA GLU A 141 0.37 12.31 -11.07
C GLU A 141 0.60 13.80 -10.81
N ASN A 142 0.44 14.63 -11.86
CA ASN A 142 0.69 16.08 -11.84
C ASN A 142 -0.21 16.87 -10.87
N ASN A 143 -1.25 16.25 -10.30
CA ASN A 143 -2.07 16.86 -9.26
C ASN A 143 -1.43 16.82 -7.86
N LYS A 144 -0.20 16.31 -7.75
CA LYS A 144 0.59 16.23 -6.52
C LYS A 144 1.95 16.96 -6.71
N PRO A 145 1.95 18.27 -7.00
CA PRO A 145 3.17 19.01 -7.30
C PRO A 145 4.15 19.05 -6.11
N ASP A 146 3.65 19.11 -4.89
CA ASP A 146 4.40 19.04 -3.64
C ASP A 146 5.17 17.72 -3.48
N ALA A 147 4.50 16.60 -3.73
CA ALA A 147 5.15 15.29 -3.71
C ALA A 147 6.18 15.14 -4.85
N ILE A 148 5.88 15.64 -6.07
CA ILE A 148 6.83 15.62 -7.18
C ILE A 148 8.10 16.42 -6.84
N GLU A 149 7.96 17.62 -6.29
CA GLU A 149 9.08 18.47 -5.91
C GLU A 149 9.93 17.78 -4.82
N LEU A 150 9.31 17.34 -3.74
CA LEU A 150 10.01 16.69 -2.62
C LEU A 150 10.71 15.40 -3.06
N MET A 151 9.99 14.51 -3.75
CA MET A 151 10.54 13.23 -4.19
C MET A 151 11.66 13.42 -5.21
N THR A 152 11.57 14.40 -6.11
CA THR A 152 12.64 14.73 -7.06
C THR A 152 13.88 15.24 -6.33
N LYS A 153 13.70 16.12 -5.34
CA LYS A 153 14.80 16.63 -4.51
C LYS A 153 15.50 15.49 -3.77
N VAL A 154 14.76 14.59 -3.14
CA VAL A 154 15.35 13.47 -2.40
C VAL A 154 16.01 12.47 -3.36
N ALA A 155 15.37 12.16 -4.48
CA ALA A 155 15.90 11.24 -5.50
C ALA A 155 17.27 11.66 -6.04
N SER A 156 17.58 12.98 -6.05
CA SER A 156 18.88 13.48 -6.51
C SER A 156 20.09 12.92 -5.74
N SER A 157 19.86 12.41 -4.54
CA SER A 157 20.89 11.79 -3.68
C SER A 157 20.97 10.26 -3.86
N TYR A 158 20.17 9.69 -4.75
CA TYR A 158 20.09 8.25 -4.98
C TYR A 158 20.36 7.91 -6.44
N ALA A 159 21.43 7.18 -6.71
CA ALA A 159 21.83 6.85 -8.07
C ALA A 159 20.79 5.97 -8.79
N GLY A 160 20.43 6.36 -10.00
CA GLY A 160 19.56 5.58 -10.88
C GLY A 160 18.06 5.66 -10.56
N ILE A 161 17.63 6.53 -9.64
CA ILE A 161 16.21 6.78 -9.33
C ILE A 161 15.75 8.07 -9.99
N GLU A 162 14.67 8.00 -10.76
CA GLU A 162 14.08 9.12 -11.49
C GLU A 162 12.60 9.28 -11.16
N VAL A 163 12.16 10.50 -10.83
CA VAL A 163 10.75 10.83 -10.64
C VAL A 163 10.15 11.23 -12.00
N VAL A 164 9.03 10.60 -12.36
CA VAL A 164 8.35 10.82 -13.64
C VAL A 164 6.96 11.41 -13.39
N PRO A 165 6.76 12.71 -13.65
CA PRO A 165 5.44 13.32 -13.60
C PRO A 165 4.52 12.75 -14.67
N LEU A 166 3.30 12.35 -14.29
CA LEU A 166 2.32 11.71 -15.15
C LEU A 166 1.05 12.55 -15.26
N LYS A 167 0.35 12.43 -16.39
CA LYS A 167 -0.95 13.09 -16.57
C LYS A 167 -1.99 12.45 -15.65
N VAL A 168 -2.82 13.30 -15.04
CA VAL A 168 -3.97 12.85 -14.25
C VAL A 168 -5.00 12.20 -15.17
N LYS A 169 -5.21 10.92 -14.99
CA LYS A 169 -6.28 10.16 -15.66
C LYS A 169 -6.48 8.82 -14.97
N TYR A 170 -7.67 8.26 -15.11
CA TYR A 170 -7.99 6.94 -14.60
C TYR A 170 -8.03 5.91 -15.76
N PRO A 171 -7.41 4.72 -15.64
CA PRO A 171 -6.60 4.21 -14.52
C PRO A 171 -5.08 4.36 -14.76
N GLN A 172 -4.52 5.55 -14.56
CA GLN A 172 -3.08 5.82 -14.76
C GLN A 172 -2.18 4.93 -13.87
N GLY A 173 -2.66 4.56 -12.67
CA GLY A 173 -1.98 3.63 -11.75
C GLY A 173 -2.17 2.16 -12.10
N GLY A 174 -2.90 1.82 -13.16
CA GLY A 174 -2.97 0.45 -13.65
C GLY A 174 -1.57 -0.02 -14.09
N GLU A 175 -1.13 -1.19 -13.62
CA GLU A 175 0.26 -1.66 -13.80
C GLU A 175 0.73 -1.62 -15.25
N LYS A 176 -0.10 -2.09 -16.19
CA LYS A 176 0.22 -2.10 -17.62
C LYS A 176 0.25 -0.69 -18.24
N GLN A 177 -0.68 0.18 -17.84
CA GLN A 177 -0.74 1.57 -18.25
C GLN A 177 0.48 2.36 -17.75
N LEU A 178 0.86 2.12 -16.49
CA LEU A 178 2.03 2.76 -15.89
C LEU A 178 3.32 2.36 -16.60
N ILE A 179 3.51 1.09 -16.92
CA ILE A 179 4.65 0.59 -17.69
C ILE A 179 4.73 1.30 -19.04
N ASP A 180 3.63 1.34 -19.81
CA ASP A 180 3.59 2.02 -21.11
C ASP A 180 3.85 3.52 -20.99
N ALA A 181 3.25 4.18 -19.98
CA ALA A 181 3.44 5.62 -19.75
C ALA A 181 4.91 5.98 -19.49
N ILE A 182 5.65 5.15 -18.75
CA ILE A 182 7.04 5.40 -18.35
C ILE A 182 8.03 4.88 -19.40
N THR A 183 7.89 3.61 -19.79
CA THR A 183 8.91 2.91 -20.59
C THR A 183 8.62 2.93 -22.10
N LYS A 184 7.41 3.30 -22.51
CA LYS A 184 6.89 3.18 -23.88
C LYS A 184 6.86 1.73 -24.40
N ARG A 185 6.82 0.75 -23.47
CA ARG A 185 6.72 -0.67 -23.78
C ARG A 185 5.34 -1.17 -23.38
N GLN A 186 4.72 -1.95 -24.24
CA GLN A 186 3.38 -2.49 -24.01
C GLN A 186 3.43 -3.94 -23.54
N VAL A 187 2.72 -4.21 -22.45
CA VAL A 187 2.51 -5.59 -21.96
C VAL A 187 1.42 -6.23 -22.79
N ALA A 188 1.74 -7.27 -23.54
CA ALA A 188 0.77 -7.99 -24.36
C ALA A 188 -0.39 -8.56 -23.54
N SER A 189 -1.51 -8.84 -24.19
CA SER A 189 -2.66 -9.50 -23.53
C SER A 189 -2.22 -10.87 -22.98
N GLY A 190 -2.58 -11.16 -21.73
CA GLY A 190 -2.17 -12.39 -21.04
C GLY A 190 -0.72 -12.45 -20.58
N ALA A 191 0.16 -11.53 -21.02
CA ALA A 191 1.55 -11.51 -20.59
C ALA A 191 1.72 -10.88 -19.20
N LEU A 192 2.80 -11.29 -18.53
CA LEU A 192 3.21 -10.71 -17.24
C LEU A 192 3.94 -9.37 -17.47
N PRO A 193 3.83 -8.41 -16.53
CA PRO A 193 4.57 -7.14 -16.56
C PRO A 193 6.07 -7.31 -16.80
N ILE A 194 6.68 -8.30 -16.18
CA ILE A 194 8.13 -8.60 -16.33
C ILE A 194 8.55 -8.90 -17.78
N SER A 195 7.62 -9.26 -18.67
CA SER A 195 7.93 -9.45 -20.10
C SER A 195 8.45 -8.19 -20.78
N THR A 196 8.21 -7.01 -20.17
CA THR A 196 8.75 -5.72 -20.60
C THR A 196 10.05 -5.33 -19.89
N GLY A 197 10.57 -6.20 -19.00
CA GLY A 197 11.72 -5.91 -18.14
C GLY A 197 11.38 -5.08 -16.91
N ALA A 198 10.11 -4.74 -16.67
CA ALA A 198 9.69 -3.91 -15.56
C ALA A 198 9.18 -4.74 -14.36
N VAL A 199 9.64 -4.41 -13.16
CA VAL A 199 9.09 -4.88 -11.89
C VAL A 199 8.37 -3.70 -11.22
N VAL A 200 7.05 -3.80 -11.10
CA VAL A 200 6.22 -2.71 -10.55
C VAL A 200 5.87 -2.98 -9.10
N GLN A 201 6.08 -1.98 -8.24
CA GLN A 201 5.70 -1.99 -6.83
C GLN A 201 4.96 -0.70 -6.46
N ASN A 202 4.04 -0.75 -5.49
CA ASN A 202 3.40 0.46 -4.97
C ASN A 202 4.35 1.22 -4.04
N VAL A 203 4.18 2.54 -3.89
CA VAL A 203 5.03 3.38 -3.04
C VAL A 203 4.96 2.97 -1.56
N GLY A 204 3.79 2.62 -1.05
CA GLY A 204 3.62 2.09 0.31
C GLY A 204 4.32 0.74 0.49
N THR A 205 4.38 -0.09 -0.57
CA THR A 205 5.17 -1.33 -0.54
C THR A 205 6.67 -1.04 -0.45
N ALA A 206 7.17 -0.02 -1.16
CA ALA A 206 8.59 0.38 -1.05
C ALA A 206 8.92 0.86 0.38
N PHE A 207 8.03 1.63 1.00
CA PHE A 207 8.18 2.02 2.41
C PHE A 207 8.16 0.79 3.35
N ALA A 208 7.22 -0.13 3.17
CA ALA A 208 7.15 -1.35 3.98
C ALA A 208 8.39 -2.26 3.79
N VAL A 209 8.99 -2.27 2.61
CA VAL A 209 10.27 -2.95 2.36
C VAL A 209 11.41 -2.29 3.16
N TYR A 210 11.47 -0.96 3.20
CA TYR A 210 12.41 -0.26 4.07
C TYR A 210 12.22 -0.67 5.53
N GLU A 211 11.01 -0.60 6.05
CA GLU A 211 10.72 -0.98 7.44
C GLU A 211 11.10 -2.43 7.73
N ALA A 212 10.79 -3.36 6.84
CA ALA A 212 11.12 -4.77 7.02
C ALA A 212 12.61 -5.04 6.99
N VAL A 213 13.33 -4.45 6.02
CA VAL A 213 14.74 -4.76 5.80
C VAL A 213 15.65 -4.02 6.76
N GLN A 214 15.39 -2.73 6.99
CA GLN A 214 16.25 -1.86 7.79
C GLN A 214 15.83 -1.74 9.26
N LYS A 215 14.53 -1.89 9.53
CA LYS A 215 13.95 -1.73 10.87
C LYS A 215 13.48 -3.03 11.50
N ASN A 216 13.60 -4.15 10.77
CA ASN A 216 13.10 -5.45 11.19
C ASN A 216 11.60 -5.44 11.56
N LYS A 217 10.83 -4.52 10.96
CA LYS A 217 9.41 -4.33 11.26
C LYS A 217 8.56 -5.07 10.22
N PRO A 218 7.81 -6.11 10.58
CA PRO A 218 6.90 -6.79 9.67
C PRO A 218 5.70 -5.90 9.32
N LEU A 219 5.00 -6.27 8.23
CA LEU A 219 3.84 -5.53 7.75
C LEU A 219 2.59 -5.86 8.59
N PHE A 220 2.42 -5.19 9.71
CA PHE A 220 1.24 -5.30 10.58
C PHE A 220 0.42 -4.00 10.65
N GLU A 221 0.88 -2.92 10.05
CA GLU A 221 0.15 -1.66 9.95
C GLU A 221 0.35 -1.01 8.58
N ARG A 222 -0.57 -0.13 8.21
CA ARG A 222 -0.49 0.63 6.97
C ARG A 222 -1.26 1.94 7.07
N VAL A 223 -0.96 2.88 6.15
CA VAL A 223 -1.74 4.12 6.04
C VAL A 223 -3.08 3.83 5.34
N ILE A 224 -4.17 4.33 5.93
CA ILE A 224 -5.54 4.20 5.44
C ILE A 224 -6.20 5.58 5.44
N THR A 225 -6.77 6.00 4.31
CA THR A 225 -7.54 7.24 4.20
C THR A 225 -8.98 7.03 4.66
N VAL A 226 -9.48 7.84 5.58
CA VAL A 226 -10.92 7.95 5.89
C VAL A 226 -11.42 9.30 5.41
N THR A 227 -12.40 9.30 4.50
CA THR A 227 -12.81 10.52 3.81
C THR A 227 -14.25 10.46 3.32
N GLY A 228 -14.76 11.61 2.90
CA GLY A 228 -16.10 11.82 2.36
C GLY A 228 -16.49 13.28 2.51
N LYS A 229 -17.40 13.78 1.68
CA LYS A 229 -17.78 15.21 1.68
C LYS A 229 -18.43 15.68 2.96
N SER A 230 -19.12 14.76 3.65
CA SER A 230 -19.82 15.07 4.90
C SER A 230 -19.07 14.59 6.14
N VAL A 231 -17.86 14.00 5.97
CA VAL A 231 -17.02 13.56 7.09
C VAL A 231 -16.48 14.78 7.83
N THR A 232 -16.63 14.79 9.15
CA THR A 232 -16.28 15.95 9.98
C THR A 232 -14.78 16.21 10.02
N LYS A 233 -13.98 15.16 10.13
CA LYS A 233 -12.51 15.23 10.25
C LYS A 233 -11.84 14.18 9.36
N PRO A 234 -11.90 14.34 8.01
CA PRO A 234 -11.23 13.39 7.12
C PRO A 234 -9.72 13.33 7.44
N SER A 235 -9.17 12.11 7.50
CA SER A 235 -7.80 11.90 7.96
C SER A 235 -7.17 10.67 7.33
N ASN A 236 -5.84 10.64 7.29
CA ASN A 236 -5.06 9.44 7.06
C ASN A 236 -4.61 8.86 8.40
N PHE A 237 -4.77 7.57 8.59
CA PHE A 237 -4.39 6.85 9.81
C PHE A 237 -3.33 5.82 9.51
N LEU A 238 -2.30 5.75 10.33
CA LEU A 238 -1.47 4.57 10.43
C LEU A 238 -2.22 3.55 11.29
N ALA A 239 -2.89 2.61 10.64
CA ALA A 239 -3.78 1.67 11.30
C ALA A 239 -3.17 0.27 11.33
N ARG A 240 -3.26 -0.41 12.48
CA ARG A 240 -2.91 -1.83 12.61
C ARG A 240 -3.89 -2.67 11.80
N ILE A 241 -3.37 -3.66 11.10
CA ILE A 241 -4.18 -4.62 10.35
C ILE A 241 -5.05 -5.41 11.35
N GLY A 242 -6.35 -5.53 11.02
CA GLY A 242 -7.34 -6.10 11.94
C GLY A 242 -8.16 -5.06 12.69
N THR A 243 -7.75 -3.78 12.71
CA THR A 243 -8.56 -2.70 13.31
C THR A 243 -9.92 -2.63 12.63
N PRO A 244 -11.06 -2.67 13.37
CA PRO A 244 -12.37 -2.47 12.78
C PRO A 244 -12.48 -1.12 12.08
N MET A 245 -13.03 -1.07 10.86
CA MET A 245 -13.16 0.17 10.11
C MET A 245 -14.01 1.21 10.85
N LYS A 246 -14.97 0.74 11.65
CA LYS A 246 -15.76 1.59 12.55
C LYS A 246 -14.90 2.45 13.47
N GLN A 247 -13.83 1.89 14.03
CA GLN A 247 -12.92 2.63 14.92
C GLN A 247 -12.29 3.84 14.20
N LEU A 248 -11.87 3.67 12.94
CA LEU A 248 -11.31 4.75 12.14
C LEU A 248 -12.37 5.78 11.75
N ILE A 249 -13.59 5.33 11.47
CA ILE A 249 -14.75 6.21 11.18
C ILE A 249 -15.08 7.04 12.43
N ASP A 250 -15.15 6.42 13.61
CA ASP A 250 -15.45 7.09 14.86
C ASP A 250 -14.39 8.16 15.21
N ALA A 251 -13.11 7.89 14.93
CA ALA A 251 -12.02 8.86 15.08
C ALA A 251 -12.17 10.08 14.14
N CYS A 252 -12.89 9.93 13.03
CA CYS A 252 -13.25 11.02 12.11
C CYS A 252 -14.53 11.78 12.49
N GLY A 253 -15.14 11.45 13.62
CA GLY A 253 -16.39 12.06 14.11
C GLY A 253 -17.63 11.20 13.89
N GLY A 254 -17.47 9.94 13.53
CA GLY A 254 -18.55 8.99 13.28
C GLY A 254 -19.14 9.08 11.86
N LEU A 255 -20.17 8.27 11.64
CA LEU A 255 -20.90 8.33 10.37
C LEU A 255 -21.78 9.61 10.32
N PRO A 256 -21.65 10.44 9.27
CA PRO A 256 -22.56 11.56 9.04
C PRO A 256 -24.02 11.11 8.96
N GLU A 257 -24.95 11.96 9.41
CA GLU A 257 -26.41 11.66 9.36
C GLU A 257 -26.93 11.45 7.93
N ASP A 258 -26.31 12.12 6.95
CA ASP A 258 -26.64 12.01 5.54
C ASP A 258 -25.92 10.88 4.81
N THR A 259 -25.32 9.93 5.55
CA THR A 259 -24.60 8.79 4.96
C THR A 259 -25.52 7.98 4.06
N GLY A 260 -25.11 7.82 2.81
CA GLY A 260 -25.84 7.00 1.82
C GLY A 260 -25.13 5.67 1.53
N LYS A 261 -23.79 5.64 1.63
CA LYS A 261 -22.99 4.45 1.37
C LYS A 261 -21.60 4.56 2.01
N VAL A 262 -21.08 3.46 2.53
CA VAL A 262 -19.69 3.33 2.95
C VAL A 262 -18.97 2.38 2.00
N ILE A 263 -17.81 2.76 1.50
CA ILE A 263 -17.00 1.99 0.54
C ILE A 263 -15.65 1.71 1.19
N GLY A 264 -15.27 0.43 1.26
CA GLY A 264 -13.90 0.01 1.54
C GLY A 264 -13.04 0.17 0.29
N GLY A 265 -12.15 1.14 0.28
CA GLY A 265 -11.36 1.58 -0.88
C GLY A 265 -11.85 2.90 -1.48
N GLY A 266 -11.43 3.18 -2.72
CA GLY A 266 -11.90 4.34 -3.48
C GLY A 266 -13.20 4.08 -4.26
N PRO A 267 -13.76 5.10 -4.91
CA PRO A 267 -15.08 4.98 -5.57
C PRO A 267 -15.05 4.13 -6.85
N MET A 268 -13.87 3.91 -7.44
CA MET A 268 -13.74 3.22 -8.72
C MET A 268 -13.53 1.69 -8.53
N MET A 269 -12.67 1.29 -7.59
CA MET A 269 -12.31 -0.11 -7.36
C MET A 269 -12.79 -0.67 -6.02
N GLY A 270 -13.20 0.21 -5.09
CA GLY A 270 -13.67 -0.18 -3.77
C GLY A 270 -15.00 -0.93 -3.80
N LYS A 271 -15.35 -1.54 -2.68
CA LYS A 271 -16.59 -2.29 -2.50
C LYS A 271 -17.46 -1.65 -1.44
N ALA A 272 -18.76 -1.56 -1.70
CA ALA A 272 -19.72 -1.09 -0.70
C ALA A 272 -19.75 -2.07 0.49
N LEU A 273 -19.58 -1.54 1.68
CA LEU A 273 -19.61 -2.31 2.91
C LEU A 273 -21.07 -2.51 3.37
N VAL A 274 -21.40 -3.72 3.76
CA VAL A 274 -22.67 -4.06 4.40
C VAL A 274 -22.61 -3.90 5.92
N ASN A 275 -21.40 -3.92 6.47
CA ASN A 275 -21.10 -3.76 7.89
C ASN A 275 -19.79 -2.98 8.04
N ILE A 276 -19.74 -2.01 8.94
CA ILE A 276 -18.55 -1.21 9.23
C ILE A 276 -17.64 -1.82 10.31
N GLU A 277 -18.08 -2.87 10.98
CA GLU A 277 -17.25 -3.63 11.94
C GLU A 277 -16.22 -4.54 11.24
N VAL A 278 -16.21 -4.57 9.91
CA VAL A 278 -15.22 -5.35 9.15
C VAL A 278 -13.80 -4.87 9.46
N PRO A 279 -12.85 -5.80 9.62
CA PRO A 279 -11.46 -5.46 9.92
C PRO A 279 -10.75 -4.85 8.73
N THR A 280 -9.82 -3.97 9.00
CA THR A 280 -8.84 -3.53 8.00
C THR A 280 -7.92 -4.68 7.63
N ALA A 281 -7.48 -4.72 6.38
CA ALA A 281 -6.56 -5.73 5.84
C ALA A 281 -5.36 -5.05 5.16
N LYS A 282 -4.34 -5.82 4.80
CA LYS A 282 -3.18 -5.32 4.03
C LYS A 282 -3.60 -4.59 2.74
N GLY A 283 -4.73 -4.97 2.13
CA GLY A 283 -5.28 -4.35 0.92
C GLY A 283 -6.17 -3.11 1.17
N SER A 284 -6.47 -2.77 2.42
CA SER A 284 -7.38 -1.65 2.74
C SER A 284 -6.68 -0.31 2.53
N SER A 285 -6.93 0.38 1.42
CA SER A 285 -6.32 1.69 1.11
C SER A 285 -7.13 2.88 1.64
N GLY A 286 -8.43 2.71 1.85
CA GLY A 286 -9.29 3.78 2.35
C GLY A 286 -10.68 3.34 2.72
N ILE A 287 -11.39 4.27 3.35
CA ILE A 287 -12.79 4.17 3.72
C ILE A 287 -13.46 5.45 3.21
N LEU A 288 -14.29 5.33 2.18
CA LEU A 288 -15.00 6.46 1.59
C LEU A 288 -16.47 6.45 2.05
N ILE A 289 -16.89 7.53 2.69
CA ILE A 289 -18.25 7.72 3.14
C ILE A 289 -18.93 8.67 2.16
N MET A 290 -19.81 8.13 1.32
CA MET A 290 -20.60 8.88 0.37
C MET A 290 -21.91 9.32 1.02
N ASN A 291 -22.28 10.59 0.82
CA ASN A 291 -23.58 11.07 1.27
C ASN A 291 -24.71 10.54 0.37
N GLN A 292 -25.97 10.75 0.81
CA GLN A 292 -27.15 10.25 0.10
C GLN A 292 -27.26 10.79 -1.33
N LYS A 293 -26.81 12.02 -1.59
CA LYS A 293 -26.85 12.62 -2.94
C LYS A 293 -25.86 11.91 -3.89
N GLU A 294 -24.67 11.60 -3.39
CA GLU A 294 -23.63 10.89 -4.16
C GLU A 294 -23.96 9.41 -4.36
N ALA A 295 -24.63 8.80 -3.37
CA ALA A 295 -24.99 7.38 -3.40
C ALA A 295 -26.22 7.06 -4.27
N LYS A 296 -26.99 8.06 -4.70
CA LYS A 296 -28.14 7.86 -5.58
C LYS A 296 -27.70 7.23 -6.90
N ARG A 297 -28.27 6.08 -7.24
CA ARG A 297 -28.19 5.54 -8.60
C ARG A 297 -28.98 6.50 -9.52
N GLY A 298 -28.37 6.91 -10.63
CA GLY A 298 -29.12 7.57 -11.70
C GLY A 298 -30.31 6.69 -12.10
N GLU A 299 -31.45 7.30 -12.40
CA GLU A 299 -32.57 6.57 -12.98
C GLU A 299 -32.06 5.86 -14.24
N ALA A 300 -32.33 4.55 -14.34
CA ALA A 300 -32.00 3.81 -15.54
C ALA A 300 -32.74 4.51 -16.70
N GLN A 301 -32.00 5.05 -17.66
CA GLN A 301 -32.60 5.46 -18.91
C GLN A 301 -33.12 4.20 -19.59
N THR A 302 -34.44 4.02 -19.57
CA THR A 302 -35.17 2.98 -20.31
C THR A 302 -35.14 3.29 -21.80
#